data_3c1bc90842f13c1d2bcd023a8dfac177
#
_entry.id   3c1bc90842f13c1d2bcd023a8dfac177
#
_cell.length_a   1.000
_cell.length_b   1.000
_cell.length_c   1.000
_cell.angle_alpha   90.00
_cell.angle_beta   90.00
_cell.angle_gamma   90.00
#
_symmetry.space_group_name_H-M   'P 1'
#
loop_
_entity.id
_entity.type
_entity.pdbx_description
1 polymer ?
#
loop_
_entity_poly.entity_id
_entity_poly.type
_entity_poly.pdbx_seq_one_letter_code
_entity_poly.pdbx_strand_id
1 'polypeptide(L)'
;LKGYTTDVRGAEIYTKDNRYGRYQSYGSVQIMGKGDPVSRTGSGFVQEGWDWNRLPGTTTIHLPLELLDNPRTGTLMARSTENFAGTSSLEGRHGMFAMKLKEADYKNFTPDFVARKSAFCFDNRIVCLGTGISNSNAQYPTETTLFQSEYRPGKAAISVMGKEIDKPSFGAKLAGNPNCWLRDGYGNHYLVPEGLVRVQIAEQQSAKDTDKSPTKGTFASAYIVHGLAPQDAAYAYSILIQPTAGELAVAQKEPGYSILRRDRQAHIVFDRASGVTGYAAFEAVSLPEDEVVADIASETMVMRRTAEDGTLIVSVCDPDLHIKEKTYTTPEPSEPSFKTLHLRGVWSLAVPNEKVKVQSAGDVTEITVTCRHGQPVEFRLKK
;
A
#
# COMPACT_ATOMS: atom_id res chain seq x y z
N LEU A 1 7.20 1.39 -0.85
CA LEU A 1 5.96 0.92 -1.47
C LEU A 1 6.25 0.41 -2.88
N LYS A 2 5.74 -0.75 -3.24
CA LYS A 2 6.00 -1.36 -4.55
C LYS A 2 4.75 -2.00 -5.14
N GLY A 3 4.46 -1.64 -6.40
CA GLY A 3 3.42 -2.24 -7.23
C GLY A 3 3.95 -2.61 -8.62
N TYR A 4 3.09 -3.03 -9.51
CA TYR A 4 3.38 -3.30 -10.92
C TYR A 4 2.12 -3.09 -11.78
N THR A 5 2.33 -2.83 -13.07
CA THR A 5 1.27 -2.51 -14.02
C THR A 5 1.53 -3.17 -15.37
N THR A 6 0.77 -2.79 -16.38
CA THR A 6 1.09 -3.13 -17.77
C THR A 6 2.40 -2.48 -18.23
N ASP A 7 2.76 -1.33 -17.67
CA ASP A 7 3.95 -0.54 -18.02
C ASP A 7 5.15 -0.86 -17.14
N VAL A 8 4.91 -1.04 -15.84
CA VAL A 8 5.93 -1.33 -14.84
C VAL A 8 5.96 -2.81 -14.53
N ARG A 9 7.12 -3.41 -14.72
CA ARG A 9 7.33 -4.83 -14.41
C ARG A 9 7.30 -5.08 -12.91
N GLY A 10 6.85 -6.26 -12.54
CA GLY A 10 6.92 -6.79 -11.19
C GLY A 10 8.36 -7.04 -10.74
N ALA A 11 8.50 -7.77 -9.66
CA ALA A 11 9.81 -8.21 -9.20
C ALA A 11 10.50 -9.04 -10.28
N GLU A 12 11.80 -8.85 -10.43
CA GLU A 12 12.63 -9.77 -11.18
C GLU A 12 12.84 -11.02 -10.32
N ILE A 13 12.33 -12.15 -10.81
CA ILE A 13 12.57 -13.45 -10.22
C ILE A 13 13.37 -14.30 -11.19
N TYR A 14 14.44 -14.90 -10.69
CA TYR A 14 15.37 -15.70 -11.47
C TYR A 14 15.62 -17.05 -10.79
N THR A 15 15.83 -18.10 -11.59
CA THR A 15 16.01 -19.47 -11.04
C THR A 15 17.23 -19.68 -10.16
N LYS A 16 18.15 -18.70 -10.10
CA LYS A 16 19.35 -18.75 -9.26
C LYS A 16 19.46 -17.54 -8.32
N ASP A 17 18.44 -16.68 -8.31
CA ASP A 17 18.40 -15.49 -7.48
C ASP A 17 16.97 -14.97 -7.36
N ASN A 18 16.51 -14.62 -6.16
CA ASN A 18 15.17 -14.09 -5.88
C ASN A 18 14.02 -14.97 -6.45
N ARG A 19 14.20 -16.28 -6.54
CA ARG A 19 13.24 -17.20 -7.17
C ARG A 19 11.84 -17.18 -6.56
N TYR A 20 11.72 -16.86 -5.28
CA TYR A 20 10.47 -16.78 -4.53
C TYR A 20 9.92 -15.35 -4.42
N GLY A 21 10.55 -14.37 -5.07
CA GLY A 21 10.24 -12.94 -4.93
C GLY A 21 8.98 -12.46 -5.65
N ARG A 22 8.11 -13.35 -6.16
CA ARG A 22 6.89 -13.01 -6.89
C ARG A 22 6.09 -11.89 -6.22
N TYR A 23 5.91 -12.00 -4.92
CA TYR A 23 5.03 -11.13 -4.15
C TYR A 23 5.61 -9.76 -3.76
N GLN A 24 6.88 -9.50 -4.07
CA GLN A 24 7.51 -8.21 -3.74
C GLN A 24 6.77 -6.99 -4.33
N SER A 25 6.03 -7.18 -5.42
CA SER A 25 5.29 -6.12 -6.10
C SER A 25 3.78 -6.11 -5.81
N TYR A 26 3.31 -6.87 -4.81
CA TYR A 26 1.89 -6.98 -4.46
C TYR A 26 1.47 -5.97 -3.39
N GLY A 27 1.94 -4.72 -3.54
CA GLY A 27 1.66 -3.62 -2.64
C GLY A 27 2.45 -3.73 -1.33
N SER A 28 3.74 -4.07 -1.41
CA SER A 28 4.60 -4.13 -0.23
C SER A 28 4.78 -2.74 0.39
N VAL A 29 4.83 -2.71 1.72
CA VAL A 29 5.10 -1.53 2.54
C VAL A 29 6.27 -1.86 3.45
N GLN A 30 7.46 -1.40 3.11
CA GLN A 30 8.67 -1.60 3.91
C GLN A 30 9.03 -0.31 4.65
N ILE A 31 9.24 -0.42 5.96
CA ILE A 31 9.62 0.69 6.82
C ILE A 31 11.08 0.51 7.22
N MET A 32 11.90 1.49 6.85
CA MET A 32 13.35 1.51 7.10
C MET A 32 13.66 2.40 8.29
N GLY A 33 13.21 2.01 9.48
CA GLY A 33 13.26 2.84 10.68
C GLY A 33 14.67 3.20 11.17
N LYS A 34 15.71 2.46 10.76
CA LYS A 34 17.12 2.72 11.14
C LYS A 34 18.01 3.09 9.95
N GLY A 35 17.45 3.30 8.77
CA GLY A 35 18.14 3.88 7.64
C GLY A 35 18.94 2.92 6.75
N ASP A 36 19.30 1.72 7.18
CA ASP A 36 19.99 0.73 6.34
C ASP A 36 19.07 -0.45 5.98
N PRO A 37 18.48 -0.44 4.76
CA PRO A 37 17.52 -1.45 4.34
C PRO A 37 18.12 -2.83 4.09
N VAL A 38 19.41 -2.94 3.87
CA VAL A 38 20.09 -4.21 3.56
C VAL A 38 20.73 -4.88 4.77
N SER A 39 20.85 -4.18 5.87
CA SER A 39 21.36 -4.77 7.10
C SER A 39 20.28 -5.55 7.84
N ARG A 40 20.67 -6.64 8.49
CA ARG A 40 19.77 -7.39 9.40
C ARG A 40 19.17 -6.52 10.49
N THR A 41 19.91 -5.51 10.95
CA THR A 41 19.47 -4.63 12.05
C THR A 41 18.51 -3.55 11.57
N GLY A 42 18.50 -3.21 10.27
CA GLY A 42 17.67 -2.16 9.71
C GLY A 42 16.38 -2.69 9.08
N SER A 43 16.44 -3.83 8.39
CA SER A 43 15.29 -4.37 7.64
C SER A 43 14.56 -5.53 8.33
N GLY A 44 15.23 -6.24 9.24
CA GLY A 44 14.73 -7.50 9.81
C GLY A 44 14.70 -8.67 8.82
N PHE A 45 15.16 -8.45 7.60
CA PHE A 45 15.27 -9.50 6.60
C PHE A 45 16.50 -10.38 6.86
N VAL A 46 16.27 -11.67 6.88
CA VAL A 46 17.28 -12.73 6.88
C VAL A 46 16.74 -13.83 6.02
N GLN A 47 17.51 -14.30 5.05
CA GLN A 47 17.04 -15.31 4.11
C GLN A 47 16.73 -16.64 4.79
N GLU A 48 17.53 -17.01 5.79
CA GLU A 48 17.37 -18.26 6.53
C GLU A 48 16.06 -18.27 7.33
N GLY A 49 15.09 -19.03 6.86
CA GLY A 49 13.77 -19.15 7.46
C GLY A 49 12.76 -18.10 7.04
N TRP A 50 13.12 -17.19 6.11
CA TRP A 50 12.18 -16.17 5.61
C TRP A 50 10.96 -16.79 4.94
N ASP A 51 9.76 -16.41 5.40
CA ASP A 51 8.52 -16.77 4.70
C ASP A 51 8.32 -15.84 3.49
N TRP A 52 8.61 -16.35 2.32
CA TRP A 52 8.56 -15.61 1.05
C TRP A 52 7.14 -15.17 0.65
N ASN A 53 6.11 -15.73 1.29
CA ASN A 53 4.73 -15.29 1.09
C ASN A 53 4.40 -14.01 1.88
N ARG A 54 5.13 -13.73 2.97
CA ARG A 54 4.80 -12.69 3.96
C ARG A 54 5.74 -11.51 3.92
N LEU A 55 5.75 -10.76 2.80
CA LEU A 55 6.41 -9.46 2.80
C LEU A 55 5.49 -8.40 3.44
N PRO A 56 6.02 -7.50 4.28
CA PRO A 56 5.21 -6.46 4.91
C PRO A 56 4.38 -5.66 3.90
N GLY A 57 3.11 -5.47 4.20
CA GLY A 57 2.13 -4.76 3.38
C GLY A 57 1.51 -5.56 2.24
N THR A 58 2.07 -6.70 1.84
CA THR A 58 1.52 -7.46 0.70
C THR A 58 0.24 -8.19 1.05
N THR A 59 -0.64 -8.35 0.06
CA THR A 59 -1.78 -9.26 0.09
C THR A 59 -1.48 -10.41 -0.85
N THR A 60 -1.44 -11.64 -0.35
CA THR A 60 -0.91 -12.81 -1.06
C THR A 60 -1.71 -14.06 -0.76
N ILE A 61 -1.64 -15.04 -1.63
CA ILE A 61 -2.05 -16.42 -1.34
C ILE A 61 -0.82 -17.10 -0.74
N HIS A 62 -0.95 -17.67 0.45
CA HIS A 62 0.17 -18.31 1.17
C HIS A 62 0.45 -19.70 0.60
N LEU A 63 1.29 -19.74 -0.41
CA LEU A 63 1.62 -20.94 -1.19
C LEU A 63 2.79 -21.73 -0.59
N PRO A 64 2.84 -23.06 -0.75
CA PRO A 64 4.07 -23.82 -0.55
C PRO A 64 5.15 -23.36 -1.56
N LEU A 65 6.42 -23.50 -1.17
CA LEU A 65 7.55 -22.98 -1.96
C LEU A 65 7.61 -23.51 -3.38
N GLU A 66 7.17 -24.75 -3.61
CA GLU A 66 7.14 -25.39 -4.92
C GLU A 66 6.18 -24.69 -5.89
N LEU A 67 5.09 -24.11 -5.37
CA LEU A 67 4.13 -23.34 -6.15
C LEU A 67 4.50 -21.86 -6.23
N LEU A 68 5.22 -21.36 -5.25
CA LEU A 68 5.72 -19.98 -5.23
C LEU A 68 6.95 -19.79 -6.13
N ASP A 69 7.72 -20.84 -6.36
CA ASP A 69 8.94 -20.83 -7.18
C ASP A 69 8.71 -20.23 -8.58
N ASN A 70 9.76 -19.67 -9.15
CA ASN A 70 9.75 -19.20 -10.53
C ASN A 70 9.31 -20.33 -11.48
N PRO A 71 8.17 -20.18 -12.21
CA PRO A 71 7.64 -21.24 -13.07
C PRO A 71 8.43 -21.42 -14.38
N ARG A 72 9.44 -20.59 -14.63
CA ARG A 72 10.23 -20.58 -15.87
C ARG A 72 11.71 -20.82 -15.58
N THR A 73 12.40 -21.41 -16.52
CA THR A 73 13.87 -21.39 -16.51
C THR A 73 14.37 -20.00 -16.91
N GLY A 74 15.28 -19.43 -16.11
CA GLY A 74 15.80 -18.08 -16.31
C GLY A 74 14.97 -17.02 -15.60
N THR A 75 14.89 -15.84 -16.19
CA THR A 75 14.25 -14.66 -15.58
C THR A 75 12.77 -14.56 -15.93
N LEU A 76 11.95 -14.23 -14.96
CA LEU A 76 10.58 -13.77 -15.14
C LEU A 76 10.41 -12.39 -14.49
N MET A 77 9.93 -11.43 -15.26
CA MET A 77 9.44 -10.13 -14.79
C MET A 77 8.01 -9.97 -15.25
N ALA A 78 7.07 -10.40 -14.42
CA ALA A 78 5.65 -10.38 -14.75
C ALA A 78 5.14 -8.93 -14.92
N ARG A 79 4.16 -8.76 -15.80
CA ARG A 79 3.37 -7.53 -15.92
C ARG A 79 1.92 -7.84 -15.54
N SER A 80 1.25 -6.85 -14.96
CA SER A 80 -0.19 -6.91 -14.75
C SER A 80 -0.95 -6.63 -16.05
N THR A 81 -2.24 -6.87 -16.07
CA THR A 81 -3.17 -6.32 -17.06
C THR A 81 -3.83 -5.02 -16.59
N GLU A 82 -3.54 -4.59 -15.35
CA GLU A 82 -4.01 -3.33 -14.78
C GLU A 82 -2.98 -2.23 -14.97
N ASN A 83 -3.45 -1.01 -15.25
CA ASN A 83 -2.58 0.15 -15.46
C ASN A 83 -2.40 0.98 -14.19
N PHE A 84 -3.23 0.75 -13.16
CA PHE A 84 -3.28 1.57 -11.97
C PHE A 84 -2.28 1.10 -10.92
N ALA A 85 -1.10 1.71 -10.86
CA ALA A 85 -0.21 1.67 -9.70
C ALA A 85 0.73 2.86 -9.73
N GLY A 86 0.64 3.72 -8.72
CA GLY A 86 1.43 4.95 -8.66
C GLY A 86 1.50 5.55 -7.27
N THR A 87 2.18 6.69 -7.20
CA THR A 87 2.33 7.50 -6.00
C THR A 87 1.93 8.95 -6.28
N SER A 88 1.39 9.63 -5.28
CA SER A 88 1.18 11.07 -5.30
C SER A 88 1.79 11.68 -4.03
N SER A 89 2.06 12.99 -4.05
CA SER A 89 2.58 13.70 -2.89
C SER A 89 1.95 15.10 -2.80
N LEU A 90 1.95 15.66 -1.60
CA LEU A 90 1.49 17.01 -1.32
C LEU A 90 2.53 17.73 -0.46
N GLU A 91 2.96 18.91 -0.92
CA GLU A 91 3.92 19.80 -0.24
C GLU A 91 5.26 19.12 0.15
N GLY A 92 5.64 18.02 -0.57
CA GLY A 92 6.86 17.26 -0.26
C GLY A 92 6.88 16.58 1.12
N ARG A 93 5.78 16.58 1.84
CA ARG A 93 5.66 16.08 3.22
C ARG A 93 4.70 14.89 3.33
N HIS A 94 3.56 14.96 2.65
CA HIS A 94 2.56 13.92 2.66
C HIS A 94 2.58 13.15 1.35
N GLY A 95 2.18 11.89 1.37
CA GLY A 95 2.17 11.08 0.18
C GLY A 95 1.13 9.98 0.23
N MET A 96 0.88 9.39 -0.91
CA MET A 96 0.05 8.20 -1.01
C MET A 96 0.57 7.28 -2.11
N PHE A 97 0.26 6.01 -1.96
CA PHE A 97 0.42 4.97 -2.97
C PHE A 97 -0.92 4.27 -3.16
N ALA A 98 -1.26 3.93 -4.39
CA ALA A 98 -2.40 3.06 -4.64
C ALA A 98 -2.17 2.17 -5.85
N MET A 99 -2.81 0.99 -5.88
CA MET A 99 -2.74 0.07 -7.00
C MET A 99 -4.01 -0.78 -7.13
N LYS A 100 -4.31 -1.15 -8.36
CA LYS A 100 -5.15 -2.31 -8.69
C LYS A 100 -4.22 -3.51 -8.82
N LEU A 101 -4.25 -4.40 -7.84
CA LEU A 101 -3.55 -5.67 -7.92
C LEU A 101 -4.34 -6.61 -8.83
N LYS A 102 -3.67 -7.19 -9.79
CA LYS A 102 -4.13 -8.34 -10.56
C LYS A 102 -2.96 -9.25 -10.88
N GLU A 103 -3.04 -10.50 -10.45
CA GLU A 103 -1.99 -11.47 -10.68
C GLU A 103 -1.85 -11.79 -12.16
N ALA A 104 -0.62 -11.91 -12.64
CA ALA A 104 -0.32 -12.26 -14.02
C ALA A 104 -0.68 -13.71 -14.32
N ASP A 105 -0.92 -14.02 -15.60
CA ASP A 105 -1.24 -15.37 -16.03
C ASP A 105 0.03 -16.17 -16.40
N TYR A 106 0.53 -16.92 -15.41
CA TYR A 106 1.64 -17.85 -15.56
C TYR A 106 1.32 -19.16 -14.82
N LYS A 107 2.04 -20.22 -15.15
CA LYS A 107 1.94 -21.48 -14.41
C LYS A 107 2.12 -21.28 -12.91
N ASN A 108 1.29 -21.87 -12.09
CA ASN A 108 1.25 -21.75 -10.62
C ASN A 108 0.85 -20.35 -10.10
N PHE A 109 0.36 -19.47 -10.95
CA PHE A 109 -0.27 -18.21 -10.57
C PHE A 109 -1.79 -18.39 -10.52
N THR A 110 -2.47 -17.43 -9.91
CA THR A 110 -3.94 -17.40 -9.79
C THR A 110 -4.46 -16.14 -10.51
N PRO A 111 -4.69 -16.18 -11.84
CA PRO A 111 -4.93 -14.98 -12.66
C PRO A 111 -6.19 -14.20 -12.30
N ASP A 112 -7.11 -14.78 -11.56
CA ASP A 112 -8.30 -14.12 -11.02
C ASP A 112 -8.06 -13.51 -9.63
N PHE A 113 -6.83 -13.59 -9.10
CA PHE A 113 -6.48 -12.90 -7.88
C PHE A 113 -6.39 -11.39 -8.12
N VAL A 114 -7.31 -10.67 -7.50
CA VAL A 114 -7.45 -9.21 -7.60
C VAL A 114 -7.60 -8.58 -6.22
N ALA A 115 -7.19 -7.31 -6.13
CA ALA A 115 -7.45 -6.43 -4.99
C ALA A 115 -7.26 -4.97 -5.39
N ARG A 116 -7.87 -4.04 -4.65
CA ARG A 116 -7.52 -2.62 -4.65
C ARG A 116 -6.79 -2.31 -3.36
N LYS A 117 -5.65 -1.66 -3.46
CA LYS A 117 -4.78 -1.37 -2.31
C LYS A 117 -4.36 0.08 -2.31
N SER A 118 -4.33 0.68 -1.12
CA SER A 118 -3.79 2.03 -0.93
C SER A 118 -3.05 2.14 0.39
N ALA A 119 -2.09 3.06 0.43
CA ALA A 119 -1.37 3.47 1.63
C ALA A 119 -1.27 5.01 1.61
N PHE A 120 -1.75 5.66 2.65
CA PHE A 120 -1.73 7.11 2.83
C PHE A 120 -0.72 7.44 3.91
N CYS A 121 0.27 8.26 3.58
CA CYS A 121 1.39 8.62 4.44
C CYS A 121 1.23 10.06 4.94
N PHE A 122 1.02 10.21 6.23
CA PHE A 122 0.85 11.51 6.90
C PHE A 122 1.86 11.59 8.04
N ASP A 123 2.90 12.39 7.87
CA ASP A 123 4.02 12.48 8.83
C ASP A 123 4.57 11.08 9.20
N ASN A 124 4.47 10.66 10.47
CA ASN A 124 4.91 9.35 10.94
C ASN A 124 3.80 8.27 10.91
N ARG A 125 2.67 8.54 10.25
CA ARG A 125 1.54 7.61 10.14
C ARG A 125 1.35 7.12 8.71
N ILE A 126 1.07 5.82 8.56
CA ILE A 126 0.62 5.23 7.30
C ILE A 126 -0.75 4.59 7.55
N VAL A 127 -1.76 4.92 6.74
CA VAL A 127 -3.08 4.26 6.75
C VAL A 127 -3.17 3.37 5.53
N CYS A 128 -3.32 2.07 5.73
CA CYS A 128 -3.35 1.06 4.68
C CYS A 128 -4.76 0.47 4.54
N LEU A 129 -5.28 0.51 3.33
CA LEU A 129 -6.60 -0.01 2.99
C LEU A 129 -6.51 -1.05 1.87
N GLY A 130 -7.39 -2.05 1.94
CA GLY A 130 -7.61 -3.01 0.86
C GLY A 130 -9.07 -3.34 0.72
N THR A 131 -9.52 -3.49 -0.55
CA THR A 131 -10.89 -3.89 -0.90
C THR A 131 -10.90 -4.79 -2.12
N GLY A 132 -12.03 -5.46 -2.37
CA GLY A 132 -12.21 -6.29 -3.54
C GLY A 132 -11.23 -7.46 -3.61
N ILE A 133 -10.72 -7.93 -2.46
CA ILE A 133 -9.79 -9.05 -2.41
C ILE A 133 -10.55 -10.32 -2.76
N SER A 134 -10.25 -10.86 -3.93
CA SER A 134 -10.97 -12.03 -4.47
C SER A 134 -10.02 -12.92 -5.25
N ASN A 135 -10.19 -14.23 -5.13
CA ASN A 135 -9.55 -15.24 -5.96
C ASN A 135 -10.28 -16.59 -5.87
N SER A 136 -9.95 -17.53 -6.75
CA SER A 136 -10.54 -18.88 -6.79
C SER A 136 -9.75 -19.93 -6.01
N ASN A 137 -8.63 -19.57 -5.37
CA ASN A 137 -7.78 -20.55 -4.70
C ASN A 137 -8.42 -21.05 -3.40
N ALA A 138 -9.08 -22.20 -3.46
CA ALA A 138 -9.72 -22.85 -2.32
C ALA A 138 -8.77 -23.73 -1.48
N GLN A 139 -7.50 -23.81 -1.86
CA GLN A 139 -6.53 -24.71 -1.23
C GLN A 139 -5.62 -23.99 -0.23
N TYR A 140 -5.26 -22.74 -0.52
CA TYR A 140 -4.33 -21.96 0.28
C TYR A 140 -4.95 -20.64 0.74
N PRO A 141 -4.68 -20.21 2.01
CA PRO A 141 -5.30 -18.99 2.54
C PRO A 141 -4.72 -17.73 1.87
N THR A 142 -5.58 -16.74 1.72
CA THR A 142 -5.19 -15.38 1.35
C THR A 142 -4.97 -14.56 2.63
N GLU A 143 -3.85 -13.84 2.68
CA GLU A 143 -3.41 -13.10 3.85
C GLU A 143 -2.90 -11.70 3.46
N THR A 144 -3.02 -10.72 4.37
CA THR A 144 -2.34 -9.43 4.28
C THR A 144 -1.34 -9.31 5.42
N THR A 145 -0.06 -9.21 5.08
CA THR A 145 1.03 -9.16 6.07
C THR A 145 1.17 -7.75 6.65
N LEU A 146 1.20 -7.66 7.97
CA LEU A 146 1.49 -6.42 8.69
C LEU A 146 3.00 -6.24 8.83
N PHE A 147 3.66 -7.24 9.43
CA PHE A 147 5.12 -7.28 9.56
C PHE A 147 5.65 -8.71 9.57
N GLN A 148 6.89 -8.86 9.16
CA GLN A 148 7.72 -10.03 9.38
C GLN A 148 9.17 -9.56 9.62
N SER A 149 9.80 -10.04 10.66
CA SER A 149 11.20 -9.72 10.99
C SER A 149 11.87 -10.84 11.77
N GLU A 150 13.19 -10.99 11.60
CA GLU A 150 13.97 -11.93 12.41
C GLU A 150 13.76 -11.62 13.90
N TYR A 151 13.41 -12.65 14.65
CA TYR A 151 13.31 -12.55 16.10
C TYR A 151 14.67 -12.82 16.76
N ARG A 152 15.07 -11.91 17.65
CA ARG A 152 16.26 -12.02 18.47
C ARG A 152 15.88 -11.81 19.94
N PRO A 153 16.06 -12.82 20.81
CA PRO A 153 15.75 -12.69 22.24
C PRO A 153 16.40 -11.45 22.87
N GLY A 154 15.66 -10.73 23.67
CA GLY A 154 16.12 -9.53 24.37
C GLY A 154 16.36 -8.28 23.48
N LYS A 155 16.17 -8.37 22.16
CA LYS A 155 16.47 -7.28 21.22
C LYS A 155 15.33 -6.94 20.25
N ALA A 156 14.42 -7.87 20.03
CA ALA A 156 13.35 -7.73 19.04
C ALA A 156 12.00 -8.24 19.59
N ALA A 157 11.70 -7.90 20.85
CA ALA A 157 10.42 -8.19 21.46
C ALA A 157 9.29 -7.49 20.70
N ILE A 158 8.18 -8.20 20.52
CA ILE A 158 6.94 -7.60 19.99
C ILE A 158 6.00 -7.23 21.14
N SER A 159 4.96 -6.46 20.85
CA SER A 159 3.88 -6.25 21.81
C SER A 159 2.53 -6.61 21.19
N VAL A 160 1.69 -7.25 21.97
CA VAL A 160 0.33 -7.61 21.59
C VAL A 160 -0.65 -7.03 22.61
N MET A 161 -1.44 -6.04 22.20
CA MET A 161 -2.40 -5.33 23.06
C MET A 161 -1.75 -4.83 24.37
N GLY A 162 -0.60 -4.19 24.26
CA GLY A 162 0.17 -3.64 25.38
C GLY A 162 0.99 -4.65 26.16
N LYS A 163 0.85 -5.95 25.92
CA LYS A 163 1.65 -6.99 26.57
C LYS A 163 2.91 -7.29 25.76
N GLU A 164 4.06 -7.13 26.37
CA GLU A 164 5.35 -7.46 25.79
C GLU A 164 5.53 -8.98 25.66
N ILE A 165 6.01 -9.41 24.51
CA ILE A 165 6.26 -10.82 24.19
C ILE A 165 7.71 -10.96 23.70
N ASP A 166 8.53 -11.59 24.50
CA ASP A 166 9.95 -11.85 24.21
C ASP A 166 10.27 -13.32 24.46
N LYS A 167 9.57 -14.20 23.77
CA LYS A 167 9.80 -15.65 23.84
C LYS A 167 9.45 -16.32 22.52
N PRO A 168 10.26 -17.30 22.06
CA PRO A 168 9.91 -18.13 20.93
C PRO A 168 8.68 -19.01 21.24
N SER A 169 8.09 -19.58 20.19
CA SER A 169 6.90 -20.44 20.31
C SER A 169 5.67 -19.72 20.91
N PHE A 170 5.51 -18.45 20.57
CA PHE A 170 4.32 -17.68 20.85
C PHE A 170 3.39 -17.68 19.65
N GLY A 171 2.10 -17.79 19.88
CA GLY A 171 1.06 -17.63 18.86
C GLY A 171 -0.23 -17.11 19.47
N ALA A 172 -0.84 -16.15 18.79
CA ALA A 172 -2.14 -15.59 19.14
C ALA A 172 -3.03 -15.43 17.89
N LYS A 173 -4.34 -15.58 18.12
CA LYS A 173 -5.39 -15.30 17.15
C LYS A 173 -6.28 -14.24 17.76
N LEU A 174 -6.36 -13.08 17.12
CA LEU A 174 -7.05 -11.90 17.63
C LEU A 174 -8.18 -11.52 16.68
N ALA A 175 -9.28 -11.01 17.24
CA ALA A 175 -10.23 -10.22 16.48
C ALA A 175 -9.73 -8.77 16.42
N GLY A 176 -9.68 -8.18 15.23
CA GLY A 176 -9.41 -6.76 15.05
C GLY A 176 -10.53 -5.94 15.74
N ASN A 177 -10.14 -4.89 16.41
CA ASN A 177 -11.04 -3.93 17.07
C ASN A 177 -10.30 -2.59 17.29
N PRO A 178 -10.99 -1.51 17.66
CA PRO A 178 -10.36 -0.20 17.84
C PRO A 178 -9.22 -0.13 18.86
N ASN A 179 -9.04 -1.19 19.67
CA ASN A 179 -7.95 -1.30 20.64
C ASN A 179 -6.94 -2.40 20.29
N CYS A 180 -7.02 -2.99 19.09
CA CYS A 180 -6.09 -4.03 18.65
C CYS A 180 -4.78 -3.40 18.20
N TRP A 181 -3.92 -3.09 19.17
CA TRP A 181 -2.59 -2.54 18.96
C TRP A 181 -1.52 -3.64 19.03
N LEU A 182 -0.67 -3.66 18.02
CA LEU A 182 0.52 -4.52 17.95
C LEU A 182 1.75 -3.62 17.83
N ARG A 183 2.91 -4.10 18.29
CA ARG A 183 4.21 -3.47 18.04
C ARG A 183 5.16 -4.51 17.47
N ASP A 184 5.85 -4.17 16.40
CA ASP A 184 6.93 -5.01 15.84
C ASP A 184 8.23 -4.86 16.66
N GLY A 185 9.24 -5.66 16.31
CA GLY A 185 10.56 -5.62 16.95
C GLY A 185 11.38 -4.36 16.68
N TYR A 186 10.90 -3.45 15.82
CA TYR A 186 11.54 -2.18 15.45
C TYR A 186 10.87 -0.96 16.05
N GLY A 187 9.82 -1.16 16.85
CA GLY A 187 9.10 -0.10 17.52
C GLY A 187 7.99 0.56 16.70
N ASN A 188 7.64 -0.01 15.55
CA ASN A 188 6.47 0.45 14.82
C ASN A 188 5.20 -0.12 15.44
N HIS A 189 4.17 0.70 15.59
CA HIS A 189 2.90 0.30 16.19
C HIS A 189 1.81 0.19 15.12
N TYR A 190 1.07 -0.91 15.15
CA TYR A 190 0.02 -1.24 14.20
C TYR A 190 -1.32 -1.25 14.92
N LEU A 191 -2.28 -0.46 14.44
CA LEU A 191 -3.69 -0.56 14.83
C LEU A 191 -4.45 -1.35 13.77
N VAL A 192 -5.10 -2.44 14.17
CA VAL A 192 -5.92 -3.28 13.30
C VAL A 192 -7.37 -3.26 13.78
N PRO A 193 -8.21 -2.34 13.28
CA PRO A 193 -9.55 -2.12 13.82
C PRO A 193 -10.55 -3.24 13.49
N GLU A 194 -10.23 -4.13 12.56
CA GLU A 194 -11.15 -5.17 12.09
C GLU A 194 -10.40 -6.40 11.55
N GLY A 195 -11.14 -7.47 11.31
CA GLY A 195 -10.64 -8.70 10.70
C GLY A 195 -10.05 -9.69 11.70
N LEU A 196 -9.58 -10.80 11.17
CA LEU A 196 -8.91 -11.85 11.92
C LEU A 196 -7.41 -11.69 11.82
N VAL A 197 -6.73 -11.46 12.93
CA VAL A 197 -5.28 -11.25 12.99
C VAL A 197 -4.59 -12.46 13.59
N ARG A 198 -3.52 -12.89 12.96
CA ARG A 198 -2.55 -13.84 13.53
C ARG A 198 -1.29 -13.10 13.90
N VAL A 199 -0.76 -13.37 15.08
CA VAL A 199 0.52 -12.87 15.57
C VAL A 199 1.31 -14.04 16.11
N GLN A 200 2.58 -14.15 15.74
CA GLN A 200 3.42 -15.26 16.20
C GLN A 200 4.90 -14.88 16.31
N ILE A 201 5.61 -15.58 17.19
CA ILE A 201 7.05 -15.75 17.18
C ILE A 201 7.29 -17.25 17.06
N ALA A 202 7.76 -17.70 15.90
CA ALA A 202 7.87 -19.11 15.60
C ALA A 202 9.07 -19.42 14.71
N GLU A 203 9.58 -20.65 14.81
CA GLU A 203 10.50 -21.17 13.80
C GLU A 203 9.74 -21.34 12.48
N GLN A 204 10.34 -20.83 11.40
CA GLN A 204 9.86 -20.96 10.04
C GLN A 204 10.81 -21.83 9.24
N GLN A 205 10.26 -22.77 8.48
CA GLN A 205 10.97 -23.57 7.49
C GLN A 205 10.91 -22.85 6.16
N SER A 206 12.03 -22.76 5.46
CA SER A 206 12.15 -22.06 4.19
C SER A 206 13.21 -22.69 3.29
N ALA A 207 13.57 -22.01 2.21
CA ALA A 207 14.65 -22.41 1.34
C ALA A 207 15.42 -21.19 0.83
N LYS A 208 16.69 -21.37 0.49
CA LYS A 208 17.47 -20.36 -0.22
C LYS A 208 16.89 -20.12 -1.60
N ASP A 209 16.85 -18.89 -2.00
CA ASP A 209 16.36 -18.46 -3.31
C ASP A 209 17.34 -18.81 -4.45
N THR A 210 18.59 -19.12 -4.14
CA THR A 210 19.63 -19.48 -5.12
C THR A 210 19.60 -20.95 -5.55
N ASP A 211 19.51 -21.86 -4.61
CA ASP A 211 19.74 -23.30 -4.82
C ASP A 211 18.66 -24.23 -4.21
N LYS A 212 17.62 -23.65 -3.57
CA LYS A 212 16.54 -24.36 -2.87
C LYS A 212 17.00 -25.15 -1.63
N SER A 213 18.23 -24.95 -1.15
CA SER A 213 18.68 -25.64 0.06
C SER A 213 17.79 -25.24 1.24
N PRO A 214 17.34 -26.22 2.06
CA PRO A 214 16.47 -25.95 3.19
C PRO A 214 17.12 -24.99 4.19
N THR A 215 16.33 -24.07 4.69
CA THR A 215 16.74 -23.12 5.73
C THR A 215 15.68 -23.05 6.82
N LYS A 216 16.06 -22.54 7.97
CA LYS A 216 15.15 -22.25 9.07
C LYS A 216 15.61 -21.07 9.88
N GLY A 217 14.67 -20.40 10.52
CA GLY A 217 14.95 -19.27 11.41
C GLY A 217 13.73 -18.94 12.26
N THR A 218 13.93 -18.19 13.32
CA THR A 218 12.83 -17.74 14.18
C THR A 218 12.44 -16.33 13.81
N PHE A 219 11.14 -16.11 13.53
CA PHE A 219 10.60 -14.84 13.10
C PHE A 219 9.42 -14.41 13.94
N ALA A 220 9.32 -13.10 14.15
CA ALA A 220 8.11 -12.45 14.59
C ALA A 220 7.32 -12.01 13.36
N SER A 221 6.05 -12.39 13.29
CA SER A 221 5.17 -11.98 12.18
C SER A 221 3.75 -11.72 12.65
N ALA A 222 3.06 -10.81 11.96
CA ALA A 222 1.63 -10.56 12.10
C ALA A 222 0.98 -10.38 10.74
N TYR A 223 -0.23 -10.92 10.57
CA TYR A 223 -0.96 -10.85 9.31
C TYR A 223 -2.47 -10.96 9.52
N ILE A 224 -3.23 -10.34 8.63
CA ILE A 224 -4.70 -10.42 8.57
C ILE A 224 -5.06 -11.60 7.67
N VAL A 225 -5.98 -12.46 8.13
CA VAL A 225 -6.42 -13.65 7.41
C VAL A 225 -7.72 -13.37 6.69
N HIS A 226 -7.74 -13.56 5.37
CA HIS A 226 -8.94 -13.41 4.54
C HIS A 226 -9.63 -14.75 4.24
N GLY A 227 -9.00 -15.89 4.57
CA GLY A 227 -9.53 -17.23 4.33
C GLY A 227 -9.15 -17.81 2.97
N LEU A 228 -9.83 -18.88 2.61
CA LEU A 228 -9.68 -19.59 1.33
C LEU A 228 -10.63 -18.98 0.30
N ALA A 229 -10.17 -18.81 -0.95
CA ALA A 229 -10.97 -18.28 -2.05
C ALA A 229 -11.86 -17.08 -1.61
N PRO A 230 -11.29 -16.02 -1.01
CA PRO A 230 -12.09 -14.90 -0.53
C PRO A 230 -12.84 -14.25 -1.69
N GLN A 231 -14.08 -13.78 -1.38
CA GLN A 231 -14.89 -13.02 -2.31
C GLN A 231 -15.17 -11.66 -1.69
N ASP A 232 -14.61 -10.61 -2.30
CA ASP A 232 -14.76 -9.23 -1.87
C ASP A 232 -14.28 -8.93 -0.43
N ALA A 233 -13.25 -9.64 0.03
CA ALA A 233 -12.66 -9.35 1.32
C ALA A 233 -11.99 -7.97 1.35
N ALA A 234 -11.88 -7.41 2.56
CA ALA A 234 -11.32 -6.09 2.78
C ALA A 234 -10.46 -6.05 4.06
N TYR A 235 -9.63 -5.01 4.19
CA TYR A 235 -8.91 -4.71 5.42
C TYR A 235 -8.68 -3.21 5.59
N ALA A 236 -8.48 -2.82 6.83
CA ALA A 236 -7.90 -1.54 7.21
C ALA A 236 -6.90 -1.76 8.34
N TYR A 237 -5.77 -1.08 8.28
CA TYR A 237 -4.86 -0.95 9.42
C TYR A 237 -4.07 0.36 9.29
N SER A 238 -3.55 0.85 10.41
CA SER A 238 -2.62 1.96 10.39
C SER A 238 -1.32 1.62 11.12
N ILE A 239 -0.25 2.31 10.72
CA ILE A 239 1.08 2.16 11.28
C ILE A 239 1.51 3.51 11.83
N LEU A 240 1.94 3.55 13.09
CA LEU A 240 2.72 4.66 13.64
C LEU A 240 4.19 4.24 13.63
N ILE A 241 5.02 4.99 12.93
CA ILE A 241 6.44 4.69 12.75
C ILE A 241 7.19 5.22 13.97
N GLN A 242 7.68 4.31 14.82
CA GLN A 242 8.48 4.61 16.01
C GLN A 242 7.96 5.80 16.84
N PRO A 243 6.68 5.81 17.24
CA PRO A 243 6.10 6.93 17.96
C PRO A 243 6.77 7.11 19.32
N THR A 244 6.80 8.35 19.78
CA THR A 244 7.05 8.65 21.18
C THR A 244 5.90 8.13 22.06
N ALA A 245 6.12 7.97 23.35
CA ALA A 245 5.07 7.55 24.29
C ALA A 245 3.86 8.50 24.27
N GLY A 246 4.10 9.80 24.08
CA GLY A 246 3.05 10.80 23.97
C GLY A 246 2.20 10.65 22.70
N GLU A 247 2.84 10.48 21.54
CA GLU A 247 2.15 10.26 20.26
C GLU A 247 1.32 8.97 20.30
N LEU A 248 1.88 7.89 20.84
CA LEU A 248 1.17 6.64 21.01
C LEU A 248 -0.06 6.78 21.92
N ALA A 249 0.10 7.46 23.08
CA ALA A 249 -0.99 7.67 24.01
C ALA A 249 -2.14 8.51 23.39
N VAL A 250 -1.81 9.49 22.57
CA VAL A 250 -2.80 10.26 21.81
C VAL A 250 -3.52 9.36 20.79
N ALA A 251 -2.76 8.60 19.98
CA ALA A 251 -3.33 7.74 18.96
C ALA A 251 -4.16 6.58 19.51
N GLN A 252 -3.85 6.09 20.72
CA GLN A 252 -4.64 5.07 21.41
C GLN A 252 -6.00 5.58 21.90
N LYS A 253 -6.12 6.87 22.16
CA LYS A 253 -7.41 7.51 22.48
C LYS A 253 -8.22 7.76 21.22
N GLU A 254 -7.56 8.26 20.19
CA GLU A 254 -8.16 8.57 18.90
C GLU A 254 -7.11 8.42 17.79
N PRO A 255 -7.37 7.58 16.75
CA PRO A 255 -6.38 7.28 15.71
C PRO A 255 -5.86 8.49 14.93
N GLY A 256 -6.52 9.66 15.02
CA GLY A 256 -6.10 10.90 14.37
C GLY A 256 -6.40 10.96 12.87
N TYR A 257 -7.11 9.98 12.32
CA TYR A 257 -7.57 9.96 10.93
C TYR A 257 -9.01 9.44 10.84
N SER A 258 -9.64 9.66 9.70
CA SER A 258 -10.94 9.09 9.35
C SER A 258 -10.86 8.43 7.97
N ILE A 259 -11.40 7.23 7.85
CA ILE A 259 -11.65 6.60 6.57
C ILE A 259 -13.01 7.10 6.09
N LEU A 260 -13.01 8.02 5.11
CA LEU A 260 -14.23 8.64 4.59
C LEU A 260 -14.92 7.73 3.58
N ARG A 261 -14.13 6.94 2.81
CA ARG A 261 -14.65 5.94 1.89
C ARG A 261 -13.67 4.78 1.74
N ARG A 262 -14.21 3.55 1.69
CA ARG A 262 -13.44 2.34 1.44
C ARG A 262 -14.32 1.32 0.72
N ASP A 263 -14.28 1.35 -0.58
CA ASP A 263 -14.99 0.42 -1.45
C ASP A 263 -14.17 0.15 -2.73
N ARG A 264 -14.76 -0.57 -3.70
CA ARG A 264 -14.09 -0.86 -4.96
C ARG A 264 -13.91 0.36 -5.85
N GLN A 265 -14.66 1.44 -5.67
CA GLN A 265 -14.56 2.66 -6.48
C GLN A 265 -13.46 3.57 -5.96
N ALA A 266 -13.37 3.74 -4.64
CA ALA A 266 -12.39 4.65 -4.06
C ALA A 266 -11.97 4.28 -2.63
N HIS A 267 -10.75 4.67 -2.28
CA HIS A 267 -10.28 4.79 -0.90
C HIS A 267 -10.01 6.26 -0.60
N ILE A 268 -10.63 6.78 0.46
CA ILE A 268 -10.49 8.18 0.86
C ILE A 268 -10.19 8.25 2.35
N VAL A 269 -9.09 8.91 2.69
CA VAL A 269 -8.64 9.07 4.08
C VAL A 269 -8.37 10.54 4.37
N PHE A 270 -8.90 11.00 5.48
CA PHE A 270 -8.63 12.33 6.05
C PHE A 270 -7.76 12.21 7.29
N ASP A 271 -6.64 12.90 7.33
CA ASP A 271 -5.77 13.02 8.50
C ASP A 271 -6.07 14.33 9.20
N ARG A 272 -6.49 14.25 10.49
CA ARG A 272 -6.93 15.42 11.24
C ARG A 272 -5.79 16.32 11.67
N ALA A 273 -4.59 15.78 11.89
CA ALA A 273 -3.45 16.55 12.35
C ALA A 273 -2.89 17.46 11.26
N SER A 274 -2.82 16.96 10.03
CA SER A 274 -2.31 17.72 8.89
C SER A 274 -3.41 18.45 8.11
N GLY A 275 -4.68 18.08 8.28
CA GLY A 275 -5.80 18.57 7.47
C GLY A 275 -5.79 18.05 6.03
N VAL A 276 -4.96 17.04 5.74
CA VAL A 276 -4.83 16.46 4.40
C VAL A 276 -5.88 15.38 4.16
N THR A 277 -6.55 15.44 3.01
CA THR A 277 -7.36 14.34 2.49
C THR A 277 -6.67 13.73 1.28
N GLY A 278 -6.52 12.41 1.27
CA GLY A 278 -6.03 11.63 0.12
C GLY A 278 -7.17 10.82 -0.52
N TYR A 279 -7.20 10.78 -1.83
CA TYR A 279 -8.20 10.08 -2.65
C TYR A 279 -7.48 9.16 -3.62
N ALA A 280 -7.71 7.87 -3.52
CA ALA A 280 -7.38 6.90 -4.55
C ALA A 280 -8.68 6.51 -5.26
N ALA A 281 -9.00 7.19 -6.35
CA ALA A 281 -10.14 6.85 -7.19
C ALA A 281 -9.71 5.77 -8.19
N PHE A 282 -10.20 4.55 -8.03
CA PHE A 282 -9.93 3.43 -8.92
C PHE A 282 -10.81 3.41 -10.16
N GLU A 283 -11.81 4.25 -10.21
CA GLU A 283 -12.70 4.52 -11.34
C GLU A 283 -13.36 5.88 -11.13
N ALA A 284 -14.19 6.32 -12.04
CA ALA A 284 -15.00 7.54 -11.87
C ALA A 284 -15.86 7.42 -10.59
N VAL A 285 -15.88 8.47 -9.78
CA VAL A 285 -16.55 8.44 -8.48
C VAL A 285 -17.21 9.76 -8.14
N SER A 286 -18.49 9.71 -7.73
CA SER A 286 -19.20 10.83 -7.15
C SER A 286 -19.04 10.85 -5.63
N LEU A 287 -18.90 12.05 -5.07
CA LEU A 287 -18.57 12.28 -3.66
C LEU A 287 -19.59 13.28 -3.05
N PRO A 288 -20.86 12.90 -2.88
CA PRO A 288 -21.90 13.78 -2.39
C PRO A 288 -21.65 14.33 -1.00
N GLU A 289 -20.95 13.55 -0.16
CA GLU A 289 -20.65 13.91 1.24
C GLU A 289 -19.34 14.72 1.39
N ASP A 290 -18.54 14.87 0.35
CA ASP A 290 -17.31 15.69 0.42
C ASP A 290 -17.64 17.16 0.21
N GLU A 291 -17.21 18.01 1.14
CA GLU A 291 -17.53 19.45 1.09
C GLU A 291 -16.78 20.22 -0.01
N VAL A 292 -15.71 19.65 -0.56
CA VAL A 292 -14.83 20.30 -1.54
C VAL A 292 -14.87 19.60 -2.89
N VAL A 293 -14.64 18.28 -2.92
CA VAL A 293 -14.61 17.51 -4.17
C VAL A 293 -16.00 16.92 -4.44
N ALA A 294 -16.64 17.33 -5.52
CA ALA A 294 -17.95 16.81 -5.91
C ALA A 294 -17.84 15.44 -6.59
N ASP A 295 -16.86 15.30 -7.46
CA ASP A 295 -16.55 14.03 -8.14
C ASP A 295 -15.13 14.03 -8.73
N ILE A 296 -14.69 12.85 -9.11
CA ILE A 296 -13.45 12.57 -9.86
C ILE A 296 -13.87 11.77 -11.09
N ALA A 297 -13.61 12.28 -12.28
CA ALA A 297 -14.22 11.79 -13.52
C ALA A 297 -13.59 10.50 -14.07
N SER A 298 -12.42 10.10 -13.57
CA SER A 298 -11.71 8.88 -14.01
C SER A 298 -10.75 8.38 -12.93
N GLU A 299 -10.09 7.26 -13.19
CA GLU A 299 -8.98 6.76 -12.36
C GLU A 299 -7.96 7.85 -12.09
N THR A 300 -7.76 8.21 -10.82
CA THR A 300 -6.93 9.36 -10.44
C THR A 300 -6.51 9.25 -8.97
N MET A 301 -5.34 9.77 -8.65
CA MET A 301 -4.90 9.98 -7.28
C MET A 301 -4.89 11.47 -6.97
N VAL A 302 -5.58 11.87 -5.91
CA VAL A 302 -5.69 13.27 -5.49
C VAL A 302 -5.29 13.41 -4.03
N MET A 303 -4.54 14.45 -3.70
CA MET A 303 -4.35 14.89 -2.32
C MET A 303 -4.74 16.36 -2.22
N ARG A 304 -5.39 16.75 -1.12
CA ARG A 304 -5.75 18.14 -0.88
C ARG A 304 -5.64 18.54 0.58
N ARG A 305 -5.43 19.82 0.79
CA ARG A 305 -5.47 20.48 2.09
C ARG A 305 -5.94 21.92 1.93
N THR A 306 -6.74 22.40 2.86
CA THR A 306 -7.05 23.83 2.96
C THR A 306 -6.07 24.48 3.94
N ALA A 307 -5.36 25.51 3.51
CA ALA A 307 -4.47 26.31 4.36
C ALA A 307 -5.27 27.27 5.24
N GLU A 308 -4.63 27.86 6.25
CA GLU A 308 -5.26 28.79 7.21
C GLU A 308 -5.85 30.03 6.56
N ASP A 309 -5.28 30.48 5.43
CA ASP A 309 -5.76 31.63 4.65
C ASP A 309 -6.91 31.26 3.69
N GLY A 310 -7.43 30.03 3.73
CA GLY A 310 -8.47 29.52 2.86
C GLY A 310 -7.98 29.03 1.48
N THR A 311 -6.68 29.12 1.19
CA THR A 311 -6.11 28.58 -0.04
C THR A 311 -6.24 27.06 -0.05
N LEU A 312 -6.82 26.50 -1.13
CA LEU A 312 -6.90 25.07 -1.36
C LEU A 312 -5.65 24.62 -2.12
N ILE A 313 -4.83 23.77 -1.49
CA ILE A 313 -3.64 23.16 -2.09
C ILE A 313 -4.05 21.77 -2.58
N VAL A 314 -3.84 21.51 -3.86
CA VAL A 314 -4.26 20.26 -4.52
C VAL A 314 -3.10 19.66 -5.28
N SER A 315 -2.99 18.36 -5.21
CA SER A 315 -2.09 17.55 -6.03
C SER A 315 -2.88 16.48 -6.76
N VAL A 316 -2.67 16.36 -8.06
CA VAL A 316 -3.34 15.38 -8.93
C VAL A 316 -2.29 14.55 -9.66
N CYS A 317 -2.48 13.23 -9.68
CA CYS A 317 -1.57 12.31 -10.35
C CYS A 317 -2.37 11.26 -11.14
N ASP A 318 -1.92 11.00 -12.36
CA ASP A 318 -2.34 9.82 -13.11
C ASP A 318 -1.44 8.64 -12.74
N PRO A 319 -1.98 7.55 -12.17
CA PRO A 319 -1.20 6.35 -11.86
C PRO A 319 -0.81 5.52 -13.09
N ASP A 320 -1.46 5.72 -14.23
CA ASP A 320 -1.08 5.13 -15.51
C ASP A 320 0.04 5.94 -16.16
N LEU A 321 1.11 5.29 -16.60
CA LEU A 321 2.25 5.94 -17.25
C LEU A 321 2.02 6.22 -18.74
N HIS A 322 1.03 5.60 -19.36
CA HIS A 322 0.73 5.74 -20.80
C HIS A 322 1.94 5.57 -21.71
N ILE A 323 2.74 4.51 -21.48
CA ILE A 323 3.92 4.20 -22.28
C ILE A 323 3.50 3.46 -23.54
N LYS A 324 3.79 4.01 -24.73
CA LYS A 324 3.42 3.41 -26.03
C LYS A 324 4.14 2.10 -26.31
N GLU A 325 5.46 2.13 -26.23
CA GLU A 325 6.29 0.94 -26.45
C GLU A 325 6.98 0.48 -25.18
N LYS A 326 6.83 -0.80 -24.88
CA LYS A 326 7.36 -1.41 -23.66
C LYS A 326 8.61 -2.21 -23.98
N THR A 327 9.67 -1.52 -24.40
CA THR A 327 10.96 -2.15 -24.74
C THR A 327 11.90 -2.21 -23.53
N TYR A 328 12.95 -3.03 -23.65
CA TYR A 328 14.01 -3.09 -22.64
C TYR A 328 15.04 -1.97 -22.78
N THR A 329 15.24 -1.51 -24.01
CA THR A 329 16.42 -0.72 -24.37
C THR A 329 16.13 0.76 -24.57
N THR A 330 14.88 1.10 -24.90
CA THR A 330 14.47 2.48 -25.17
C THR A 330 13.07 2.67 -24.57
N PRO A 331 12.95 3.17 -23.34
CA PRO A 331 11.63 3.51 -22.82
C PRO A 331 11.06 4.66 -23.64
N GLU A 332 9.95 4.42 -24.31
CA GLU A 332 9.19 5.50 -24.94
C GLU A 332 8.73 6.51 -23.89
N PRO A 333 8.70 7.78 -24.23
CA PRO A 333 8.16 8.80 -23.34
C PRO A 333 6.70 8.51 -22.99
N SER A 334 6.32 8.77 -21.76
CA SER A 334 4.92 8.76 -21.33
C SER A 334 4.11 9.77 -22.16
N GLU A 335 2.97 9.37 -22.68
CA GLU A 335 2.02 10.27 -23.32
C GLU A 335 1.32 11.13 -22.28
N PRO A 336 1.03 12.40 -22.56
CA PRO A 336 0.20 13.22 -21.68
C PRO A 336 -1.23 12.67 -21.57
N SER A 337 -1.77 12.71 -20.37
CA SER A 337 -3.17 12.39 -20.08
C SER A 337 -3.86 13.56 -19.38
N PHE A 338 -5.20 13.56 -19.39
CA PHE A 338 -6.00 14.58 -18.76
C PHE A 338 -6.83 13.97 -17.65
N LYS A 339 -6.72 14.54 -16.45
CA LYS A 339 -7.52 14.15 -15.29
C LYS A 339 -8.45 15.28 -14.91
N THR A 340 -9.72 14.97 -14.76
CA THR A 340 -10.76 15.97 -14.45
C THR A 340 -11.38 15.68 -13.09
N LEU A 341 -11.53 16.70 -12.29
CA LEU A 341 -12.26 16.68 -11.02
C LEU A 341 -13.14 17.92 -10.94
N HIS A 342 -14.28 17.79 -10.27
CA HIS A 342 -15.20 18.89 -10.02
C HIS A 342 -15.15 19.29 -8.55
N LEU A 343 -14.96 20.56 -8.30
CA LEU A 343 -14.95 21.14 -6.96
C LEU A 343 -16.22 21.93 -6.70
N ARG A 344 -16.75 21.83 -5.49
CA ARG A 344 -17.88 22.66 -5.05
C ARG A 344 -17.42 24.09 -4.80
N GLY A 345 -18.21 25.04 -5.30
CA GLY A 345 -17.93 26.47 -5.24
C GLY A 345 -17.11 26.99 -6.43
N VAL A 346 -16.89 28.28 -6.45
CA VAL A 346 -16.17 29.00 -7.52
C VAL A 346 -14.71 29.16 -7.11
N TRP A 347 -13.81 28.57 -7.88
CA TRP A 347 -12.39 28.59 -7.61
C TRP A 347 -11.60 29.16 -8.79
N SER A 348 -10.49 29.80 -8.51
CA SER A 348 -9.53 30.27 -9.51
C SER A 348 -8.10 29.90 -9.10
N LEU A 349 -7.17 29.80 -10.07
CA LEU A 349 -5.77 29.59 -9.75
C LEU A 349 -5.20 30.75 -8.94
N ALA A 350 -4.63 30.46 -7.78
CA ALA A 350 -3.91 31.46 -6.98
C ALA A 350 -2.58 31.85 -7.63
N VAL A 351 -1.96 30.91 -8.35
CA VAL A 351 -0.74 31.11 -9.14
C VAL A 351 -0.94 30.43 -10.51
N PRO A 352 -0.63 31.07 -11.63
CA PRO A 352 -0.74 30.47 -12.94
C PRO A 352 0.02 29.13 -13.04
N ASN A 353 -0.61 28.13 -13.66
CA ASN A 353 -0.01 26.82 -13.91
C ASN A 353 -0.47 26.32 -15.28
N GLU A 354 0.45 26.16 -16.22
CA GLU A 354 0.18 25.76 -17.61
C GLU A 354 -0.42 24.35 -17.75
N LYS A 355 -0.22 23.50 -16.73
CA LYS A 355 -0.76 22.14 -16.68
C LYS A 355 -2.19 22.08 -16.15
N VAL A 356 -2.75 23.19 -15.68
CA VAL A 356 -4.03 23.21 -15.00
C VAL A 356 -4.99 24.19 -15.67
N LYS A 357 -6.13 23.69 -16.11
CA LYS A 357 -7.25 24.49 -16.62
C LYS A 357 -8.36 24.53 -15.57
N VAL A 358 -8.93 25.71 -15.36
CA VAL A 358 -9.99 25.95 -14.39
C VAL A 358 -11.16 26.61 -15.10
N GLN A 359 -12.35 26.01 -15.00
CA GLN A 359 -13.58 26.54 -15.60
C GLN A 359 -14.73 26.41 -14.60
N SER A 360 -15.37 27.51 -14.24
CA SER A 360 -16.50 27.51 -13.31
C SER A 360 -17.82 27.61 -14.08
N ALA A 361 -18.80 26.82 -13.66
CA ALA A 361 -20.18 26.85 -14.16
C ALA A 361 -21.14 26.76 -12.96
N GLY A 362 -21.80 27.87 -12.64
CA GLY A 362 -22.62 28.00 -11.43
C GLY A 362 -21.74 27.81 -10.18
N ASP A 363 -22.18 26.95 -9.27
CA ASP A 363 -21.49 26.67 -8.00
C ASP A 363 -20.50 25.51 -8.09
N VAL A 364 -20.08 25.12 -9.28
CA VAL A 364 -19.10 24.02 -9.50
C VAL A 364 -17.96 24.55 -10.36
N THR A 365 -16.74 24.15 -9.99
CA THR A 365 -15.52 24.44 -10.75
C THR A 365 -14.95 23.13 -11.28
N GLU A 366 -14.85 23.03 -12.60
CA GLU A 366 -14.12 21.95 -13.28
C GLU A 366 -12.62 22.26 -13.28
N ILE A 367 -11.84 21.30 -12.86
CA ILE A 367 -10.38 21.34 -12.90
C ILE A 367 -9.91 20.23 -13.83
N THR A 368 -9.25 20.60 -14.93
CA THR A 368 -8.58 19.63 -15.81
C THR A 368 -7.07 19.77 -15.66
N VAL A 369 -6.40 18.68 -15.32
CA VAL A 369 -4.95 18.62 -15.08
C VAL A 369 -4.26 17.76 -16.13
N THR A 370 -3.22 18.31 -16.77
CA THR A 370 -2.36 17.57 -17.70
C THR A 370 -1.30 16.80 -16.89
N CYS A 371 -1.43 15.49 -16.82
CA CYS A 371 -0.53 14.58 -16.14
C CYS A 371 0.44 13.91 -17.12
N ARG A 372 1.65 13.59 -16.68
CA ARG A 372 2.64 12.89 -17.46
C ARG A 372 3.68 12.22 -16.55
N HIS A 373 4.22 11.08 -16.98
CA HIS A 373 5.28 10.33 -16.28
C HIS A 373 4.91 9.84 -14.86
N GLY A 374 3.62 9.73 -14.53
CA GLY A 374 3.19 9.38 -13.18
C GLY A 374 3.60 10.41 -12.11
N GLN A 375 3.94 11.62 -12.53
CA GLN A 375 4.33 12.69 -11.61
C GLN A 375 3.10 13.47 -11.12
N PRO A 376 3.02 13.78 -9.82
CA PRO A 376 1.96 14.63 -9.30
C PRO A 376 2.11 16.07 -9.81
N VAL A 377 0.99 16.70 -10.11
CA VAL A 377 0.89 18.12 -10.44
C VAL A 377 0.26 18.83 -9.26
N GLU A 378 1.06 19.63 -8.56
CA GLU A 378 0.59 20.43 -7.43
C GLU A 378 0.23 21.85 -7.88
N PHE A 379 -0.89 22.37 -7.37
CA PHE A 379 -1.37 23.72 -7.65
C PHE A 379 -2.19 24.26 -6.47
N ARG A 380 -2.44 25.57 -6.51
CA ARG A 380 -3.15 26.29 -5.46
C ARG A 380 -4.37 27.02 -6.04
N LEU A 381 -5.47 26.94 -5.33
CA LEU A 381 -6.74 27.59 -5.71
C LEU A 381 -7.18 28.55 -4.61
N LYS A 382 -7.86 29.60 -5.01
CA LYS A 382 -8.54 30.57 -4.14
C LYS A 382 -9.97 30.76 -4.59
N LYS A 383 -10.86 31.07 -3.66
CA LYS A 383 -12.24 31.48 -3.93
C LYS A 383 -12.30 32.90 -4.45
#